data_d770116c23e0baf6627bb6a9569def81
#
_entry.id   d770116c23e0baf6627bb6a9569def81
#
_cell.length_a   1.000
_cell.length_b   1.000
_cell.length_c   1.000
_cell.angle_alpha   90.00
_cell.angle_beta   90.00
_cell.angle_gamma   90.00
#
_symmetry.space_group_name_H-M   'P 1'
#
loop_
_entity.id
_entity.type
_entity.pdbx_description
1 polymer ?
#
loop_
_entity_poly.entity_id
_entity_poly.type
_entity_poly.pdbx_seq_one_letter_code
_entity_poly.pdbx_strand_id
1 'polypeptide(L)'
;MRKKLVASGDSFTAGLTPKDKNGKMIIDIGGKSINPSFPLWPELLGEMLDMDVINLGLSGTGNEYIYNSLIDNLSTIDNIGLTVSCWSSHDRWDFNFPQTCKTLRIDPNNFEHWLYTGWPERVKNKYKPVVDSMLEKNMVSSEYNFFKSLRWYHAYQNFCEVNNISYLQCSAILGGSGSANVKNNVKSMMLDHPIFYQIKEDNFIGWPIFNSLGGFNMDDKIGDNRVSEEDYHPNAKGHKIMADILYKHYKRNYD
;
A
#
# COMPACT_ATOMS: atom_id res chain seq x y z
N MET A 1 21.34 12.60 14.83
CA MET A 1 20.35 11.47 14.68
C MET A 1 19.93 11.47 13.23
N ARG A 2 19.98 10.34 12.56
CA ARG A 2 19.54 10.22 11.15
C ARG A 2 18.05 10.51 11.04
N LYS A 3 17.63 11.09 9.92
CA LYS A 3 16.20 11.24 9.61
C LYS A 3 15.58 9.87 9.38
N LYS A 4 14.27 9.78 9.52
CA LYS A 4 13.54 8.52 9.36
C LYS A 4 12.76 8.52 8.04
N LEU A 5 12.85 7.40 7.32
CA LEU A 5 11.94 7.04 6.24
C LEU A 5 10.83 6.14 6.82
N VAL A 6 9.59 6.61 6.75
CA VAL A 6 8.43 5.80 7.17
C VAL A 6 7.68 5.34 5.93
N ALA A 7 7.58 4.04 5.72
CA ALA A 7 6.91 3.46 4.56
C ALA A 7 5.76 2.54 4.97
N SER A 8 4.65 2.56 4.25
CA SER A 8 3.58 1.58 4.37
C SER A 8 3.07 1.13 3.00
N GLY A 9 2.53 -0.06 2.94
CA GLY A 9 2.03 -0.68 1.73
C GLY A 9 1.58 -2.13 1.98
N ASP A 10 1.30 -2.83 0.92
CA ASP A 10 0.93 -4.24 0.95
C ASP A 10 2.17 -5.18 0.85
N SER A 11 1.98 -6.35 0.23
CA SER A 11 3.05 -7.33 0.01
C SER A 11 4.21 -6.84 -0.86
N PHE A 12 4.04 -5.76 -1.64
CA PHE A 12 5.12 -5.09 -2.36
C PHE A 12 6.03 -4.28 -1.44
N THR A 13 5.59 -4.02 -0.21
CA THR A 13 6.31 -3.23 0.80
C THR A 13 6.67 -4.07 2.04
N ALA A 14 5.87 -5.03 2.38
CA ALA A 14 5.80 -5.98 3.49
C ALA A 14 7.02 -6.09 4.43
N GLY A 15 7.22 -5.08 5.28
CA GLY A 15 8.19 -5.12 6.37
C GLY A 15 7.67 -5.82 7.62
N LEU A 16 6.35 -5.79 7.81
CA LEU A 16 5.67 -6.47 8.91
C LEU A 16 5.11 -7.80 8.39
N THR A 17 5.92 -8.84 8.49
CA THR A 17 5.48 -10.19 8.20
C THR A 17 5.53 -11.03 9.47
N PRO A 18 4.61 -11.98 9.65
CA PRO A 18 4.71 -12.91 10.77
C PRO A 18 6.11 -13.54 10.77
N LYS A 19 6.75 -13.54 11.93
CA LYS A 19 8.01 -14.24 12.10
C LYS A 19 7.70 -15.70 12.46
N ASP A 20 8.47 -16.63 11.91
CA ASP A 20 8.44 -18.01 12.37
C ASP A 20 8.99 -18.10 13.80
N LYS A 21 8.92 -19.30 14.40
CA LYS A 21 9.45 -19.57 15.73
C LYS A 21 10.96 -19.29 15.91
N ASN A 22 11.68 -19.07 14.81
CA ASN A 22 13.10 -18.74 14.80
C ASN A 22 13.34 -17.23 14.56
N GLY A 23 12.27 -16.41 14.54
CA GLY A 23 12.35 -14.97 14.29
C GLY A 23 12.54 -14.59 12.82
N LYS A 24 12.43 -15.56 11.89
CA LYS A 24 12.59 -15.35 10.47
C LYS A 24 11.28 -14.85 9.86
N MET A 25 11.33 -13.74 9.12
CA MET A 25 10.13 -13.19 8.46
C MET A 25 9.54 -14.19 7.47
N ILE A 26 8.23 -14.36 7.54
CA ILE A 26 7.48 -15.22 6.64
C ILE A 26 6.61 -14.32 5.77
N ILE A 27 6.90 -14.23 4.49
CA ILE A 27 5.96 -13.66 3.52
C ILE A 27 5.09 -14.81 3.03
N ASP A 28 3.80 -14.75 3.29
CA ASP A 28 2.86 -15.73 2.76
C ASP A 28 2.40 -15.27 1.38
N ILE A 29 2.90 -15.94 0.36
CA ILE A 29 2.56 -15.69 -1.03
C ILE A 29 1.92 -16.96 -1.57
N GLY A 30 0.59 -16.89 -1.75
CA GLY A 30 -0.14 -18.03 -2.31
C GLY A 30 -0.01 -19.33 -1.50
N GLY A 31 0.18 -19.23 -0.17
CA GLY A 31 0.36 -20.38 0.73
C GLY A 31 1.78 -20.91 0.81
N LYS A 32 2.76 -20.24 0.21
CA LYS A 32 4.19 -20.52 0.37
C LYS A 32 4.85 -19.36 1.13
N SER A 33 5.44 -19.68 2.27
CA SER A 33 6.21 -18.71 3.06
C SER A 33 7.55 -18.43 2.37
N ILE A 34 7.76 -17.20 1.92
CA ILE A 34 9.02 -16.75 1.33
C ILE A 34 9.70 -15.81 2.31
N ASN A 35 10.96 -16.05 2.56
CA ASN A 35 11.82 -15.11 3.23
C ASN A 35 12.69 -14.45 2.17
N PRO A 36 12.49 -13.17 1.85
CA PRO A 36 13.36 -12.52 0.89
C PRO A 36 14.77 -12.48 1.45
N SER A 37 15.69 -13.08 0.70
CA SER A 37 17.14 -13.01 0.99
C SER A 37 17.76 -11.68 0.51
N PHE A 38 16.93 -10.72 0.13
CA PHE A 38 17.33 -9.44 -0.43
C PHE A 38 16.58 -8.29 0.25
N PRO A 39 17.15 -7.07 0.27
CA PRO A 39 16.48 -5.90 0.83
C PRO A 39 15.25 -5.52 -0.02
N LEU A 40 14.21 -5.05 0.66
CA LEU A 40 13.00 -4.52 0.03
C LEU A 40 13.25 -3.06 -0.41
N TRP A 41 12.33 -2.48 -1.19
CA TRP A 41 12.50 -1.11 -1.66
C TRP A 41 12.58 -0.06 -0.54
N PRO A 42 11.92 -0.19 0.64
CA PRO A 42 12.09 0.78 1.71
C PRO A 42 13.50 0.81 2.27
N GLU A 43 14.12 -0.36 2.48
CA GLU A 43 15.50 -0.48 2.96
C GLU A 43 16.48 0.10 1.94
N LEU A 44 16.30 -0.22 0.65
CA LEU A 44 17.13 0.33 -0.43
C LEU A 44 16.99 1.86 -0.54
N LEU A 45 15.77 2.39 -0.45
CA LEU A 45 15.53 3.83 -0.49
C LEU A 45 16.12 4.53 0.73
N GLY A 46 15.97 3.94 1.92
CA GLY A 46 16.57 4.45 3.16
C GLY A 46 18.09 4.55 3.08
N GLU A 47 18.75 3.52 2.52
CA GLU A 47 20.19 3.53 2.26
C GLU A 47 20.58 4.66 1.29
N MET A 48 19.86 4.81 0.17
CA MET A 48 20.12 5.85 -0.83
C MET A 48 19.94 7.28 -0.28
N LEU A 49 19.05 7.47 0.71
CA LEU A 49 18.74 8.77 1.32
C LEU A 49 19.47 9.01 2.65
N ASP A 50 20.29 8.08 3.11
CA ASP A 50 20.90 8.09 4.44
C ASP A 50 19.88 8.26 5.59
N MET A 51 18.76 7.53 5.51
CA MET A 51 17.68 7.55 6.50
C MET A 51 17.51 6.19 7.18
N ASP A 52 17.11 6.22 8.47
CA ASP A 52 16.69 5.01 9.18
C ASP A 52 15.27 4.62 8.75
N VAL A 53 15.04 3.34 8.46
CA VAL A 53 13.78 2.87 7.88
C VAL A 53 12.83 2.34 8.95
N ILE A 54 11.58 2.81 8.89
CA ILE A 54 10.43 2.22 9.59
C ILE A 54 9.47 1.70 8.52
N ASN A 55 9.45 0.39 8.31
CA ASN A 55 8.61 -0.25 7.32
C ASN A 55 7.36 -0.84 7.99
N LEU A 56 6.21 -0.22 7.75
CA LEU A 56 4.89 -0.59 8.26
C LEU A 56 4.10 -1.45 7.26
N GLY A 57 4.69 -1.78 6.12
CA GLY A 57 4.03 -2.59 5.08
C GLY A 57 3.63 -3.95 5.61
N LEU A 58 2.45 -4.41 5.20
CA LEU A 58 1.88 -5.69 5.62
C LEU A 58 1.25 -6.43 4.44
N SER A 59 1.65 -7.68 4.25
CA SER A 59 1.18 -8.50 3.13
C SER A 59 -0.34 -8.72 3.18
N GLY A 60 -1.00 -8.55 2.02
CA GLY A 60 -2.43 -8.82 1.87
C GLY A 60 -3.37 -7.67 2.24
N THR A 61 -2.85 -6.56 2.76
CA THR A 61 -3.67 -5.41 3.18
C THR A 61 -4.19 -4.59 2.01
N GLY A 62 -5.24 -3.84 2.28
CA GLY A 62 -5.81 -2.82 1.42
C GLY A 62 -5.42 -1.40 1.85
N ASN A 63 -6.08 -0.43 1.23
CA ASN A 63 -5.73 0.98 1.38
C ASN A 63 -6.13 1.59 2.72
N GLU A 64 -7.12 1.02 3.40
CA GLU A 64 -7.53 1.46 4.74
C GLU A 64 -6.42 1.18 5.77
N TYR A 65 -5.84 -0.01 5.74
CA TYR A 65 -4.69 -0.33 6.57
C TYR A 65 -3.51 0.60 6.29
N ILE A 66 -3.17 0.82 5.00
CA ILE A 66 -2.03 1.65 4.60
C ILE A 66 -2.20 3.07 5.13
N TYR A 67 -3.39 3.65 4.96
CA TYR A 67 -3.70 4.98 5.48
C TYR A 67 -3.57 5.04 7.00
N ASN A 68 -4.27 4.16 7.72
CA ASN A 68 -4.30 4.17 9.18
C ASN A 68 -2.90 3.91 9.78
N SER A 69 -2.15 2.94 9.24
CA SER A 69 -0.80 2.65 9.71
C SER A 69 0.14 3.85 9.60
N LEU A 70 0.02 4.65 8.54
CA LEU A 70 0.80 5.86 8.38
C LEU A 70 0.34 6.94 9.36
N ILE A 71 -0.94 7.30 9.38
CA ILE A 71 -1.45 8.40 10.21
C ILE A 71 -1.20 8.16 11.70
N ASP A 72 -1.47 6.95 12.19
CA ASP A 72 -1.28 6.60 13.60
C ASP A 72 0.20 6.67 14.03
N ASN A 73 1.11 6.28 13.14
CA ASN A 73 2.53 6.28 13.45
C ASN A 73 3.20 7.63 13.20
N LEU A 74 2.87 8.34 12.12
CA LEU A 74 3.46 9.65 11.80
C LEU A 74 3.16 10.70 12.88
N SER A 75 2.05 10.56 13.60
CA SER A 75 1.70 11.43 14.72
C SER A 75 2.59 11.24 15.95
N THR A 76 3.36 10.16 16.04
CA THR A 76 4.18 9.79 17.21
C THR A 76 5.67 9.63 16.92
N ILE A 77 6.06 9.65 15.66
CA ILE A 77 7.46 9.48 15.22
C ILE A 77 8.10 10.86 15.08
N ASP A 78 9.20 11.06 15.76
CA ASP A 78 10.02 12.27 15.62
C ASP A 78 11.04 12.13 14.48
N ASN A 79 11.48 13.28 13.93
CA ASN A 79 12.56 13.40 12.96
C ASN A 79 12.29 12.65 11.64
N ILE A 80 11.06 12.77 11.14
CA ILE A 80 10.68 12.20 9.84
C ILE A 80 11.36 13.00 8.73
N GLY A 81 12.09 12.32 7.85
CA GLY A 81 12.70 12.89 6.65
C GLY A 81 11.86 12.69 5.40
N LEU A 82 11.17 11.54 5.33
CA LEU A 82 10.28 11.19 4.23
C LEU A 82 9.24 10.17 4.71
N THR A 83 8.02 10.29 4.23
CA THR A 83 7.05 9.20 4.34
C THR A 83 6.58 8.76 2.95
N VAL A 84 6.37 7.45 2.77
CA VAL A 84 5.96 6.87 1.48
C VAL A 84 4.77 5.93 1.68
N SER A 85 3.66 6.25 0.99
CA SER A 85 2.53 5.34 0.86
C SER A 85 2.60 4.59 -0.47
N CYS A 86 2.69 3.27 -0.41
CA CYS A 86 2.62 2.38 -1.57
C CYS A 86 1.24 1.71 -1.58
N TRP A 87 0.28 2.38 -2.21
CA TRP A 87 -1.13 2.00 -2.21
C TRP A 87 -1.37 0.65 -2.90
N SER A 88 -2.23 -0.14 -2.30
CA SER A 88 -2.65 -1.44 -2.82
C SER A 88 -3.83 -1.31 -3.80
N SER A 89 -4.32 -2.44 -4.29
CA SER A 89 -5.57 -2.49 -5.05
C SER A 89 -6.74 -1.92 -4.25
N HIS A 90 -7.55 -1.10 -4.91
CA HIS A 90 -8.77 -0.55 -4.33
C HIS A 90 -9.84 -1.63 -4.03
N ASP A 91 -9.74 -2.80 -4.65
CA ASP A 91 -10.67 -3.91 -4.42
C ASP A 91 -10.37 -4.71 -3.14
N ARG A 92 -9.27 -4.43 -2.46
CA ARG A 92 -8.96 -5.04 -1.17
C ARG A 92 -9.71 -4.36 -0.04
N TRP A 93 -10.22 -5.17 0.88
CA TRP A 93 -10.99 -4.69 2.03
C TRP A 93 -10.23 -4.96 3.31
N ASP A 94 -10.16 -3.95 4.14
CA ASP A 94 -9.66 -4.05 5.49
C ASP A 94 -10.79 -3.70 6.45
N PHE A 95 -10.83 -4.41 7.57
CA PHE A 95 -11.75 -4.11 8.67
C PHE A 95 -10.98 -4.07 9.97
N ASN A 96 -11.12 -2.99 10.70
CA ASN A 96 -10.63 -2.89 12.06
C ASN A 96 -11.75 -3.27 13.03
N PHE A 97 -11.45 -4.18 13.96
CA PHE A 97 -12.38 -4.56 15.02
C PHE A 97 -12.01 -3.86 16.33
N PRO A 98 -12.67 -2.75 16.68
CA PRO A 98 -12.30 -1.91 17.83
C PRO A 98 -12.35 -2.62 19.19
N GLN A 99 -13.06 -3.74 19.31
CA GLN A 99 -13.20 -4.47 20.57
C GLN A 99 -11.89 -5.08 21.09
N THR A 100 -10.90 -5.21 20.24
CA THR A 100 -9.59 -5.78 20.56
C THR A 100 -8.48 -4.73 20.61
N CYS A 101 -8.72 -3.53 20.11
CA CYS A 101 -7.76 -2.44 20.10
C CYS A 101 -7.71 -1.72 21.45
N LYS A 102 -6.94 -2.23 22.40
CA LYS A 102 -6.64 -1.50 23.65
C LYS A 102 -5.61 -0.38 23.45
N THR A 103 -4.95 -0.34 22.30
CA THR A 103 -4.00 0.70 21.94
C THR A 103 -4.18 1.03 20.47
N LEU A 104 -4.29 2.32 20.14
CA LEU A 104 -4.28 2.85 18.78
C LEU A 104 -2.94 2.60 18.05
N ARG A 105 -1.95 2.06 18.73
CA ARG A 105 -0.68 1.67 18.14
C ARG A 105 -0.85 0.30 17.49
N ILE A 106 -0.51 0.22 16.21
CA ILE A 106 -0.36 -1.05 15.53
C ILE A 106 0.82 -1.76 16.20
N ASP A 107 0.50 -2.77 17.01
CA ASP A 107 1.51 -3.71 17.46
C ASP A 107 1.86 -4.60 16.26
N PRO A 108 3.07 -4.47 15.70
CA PRO A 108 3.48 -5.28 14.55
C PRO A 108 3.49 -6.79 14.85
N ASN A 109 3.38 -7.17 16.12
CA ASN A 109 3.32 -8.57 16.54
C ASN A 109 1.89 -9.05 16.81
N ASN A 110 0.89 -8.20 16.73
CA ASN A 110 -0.50 -8.53 17.05
C ASN A 110 -1.44 -8.26 15.88
N PHE A 111 -1.42 -9.17 14.90
CA PHE A 111 -2.24 -9.11 13.68
C PHE A 111 -3.70 -9.52 13.89
N GLU A 112 -4.12 -9.88 15.10
CA GLU A 112 -5.46 -10.37 15.38
C GLU A 112 -6.54 -9.28 15.23
N HIS A 113 -6.12 -8.01 15.18
CA HIS A 113 -7.03 -6.86 15.16
C HIS A 113 -7.49 -6.42 13.77
N TRP A 114 -6.84 -6.92 12.72
CA TRP A 114 -7.19 -6.60 11.34
C TRP A 114 -7.73 -7.82 10.61
N LEU A 115 -8.90 -7.68 10.01
CA LEU A 115 -9.36 -8.62 9.01
C LEU A 115 -8.89 -8.16 7.64
N TYR A 116 -7.92 -8.85 7.09
CA TYR A 116 -7.53 -8.68 5.71
C TYR A 116 -8.37 -9.62 4.87
N THR A 117 -9.06 -9.08 3.91
CA THR A 117 -9.77 -9.94 2.99
C THR A 117 -8.91 -10.27 1.79
N GLY A 118 -7.82 -9.51 1.57
CA GLY A 118 -7.16 -9.54 0.30
C GLY A 118 -8.20 -9.25 -0.78
N TRP A 119 -8.49 -10.26 -1.57
CA TRP A 119 -9.64 -10.26 -2.47
C TRP A 119 -10.83 -10.84 -1.72
N PRO A 120 -12.04 -10.25 -1.76
CA PRO A 120 -13.22 -10.74 -1.03
C PRO A 120 -13.53 -12.22 -1.29
N GLU A 121 -13.24 -12.69 -2.50
CA GLU A 121 -13.44 -14.09 -2.90
C GLU A 121 -12.52 -15.07 -2.15
N ARG A 122 -11.42 -14.58 -1.58
CA ARG A 122 -10.42 -15.41 -0.88
C ARG A 122 -10.65 -15.52 0.61
N VAL A 123 -11.69 -14.87 1.14
CA VAL A 123 -12.02 -14.94 2.56
C VAL A 123 -12.44 -16.36 2.92
N LYS A 124 -11.59 -17.09 3.64
CA LYS A 124 -11.79 -18.51 4.00
C LYS A 124 -12.12 -18.74 5.48
N ASN A 125 -12.47 -17.72 6.23
CA ASN A 125 -12.60 -17.83 7.67
C ASN A 125 -14.03 -17.56 8.16
N LYS A 126 -14.19 -17.47 9.48
CA LYS A 126 -15.46 -17.18 10.17
C LYS A 126 -16.16 -15.89 9.69
N TYR A 127 -15.48 -15.02 8.96
CA TYR A 127 -16.02 -13.77 8.44
C TYR A 127 -16.61 -13.89 7.04
N LYS A 128 -16.41 -15.02 6.35
CA LYS A 128 -16.96 -15.24 5.02
C LYS A 128 -18.47 -14.96 4.92
N PRO A 129 -19.33 -15.40 5.88
CA PRO A 129 -20.76 -15.09 5.81
C PRO A 129 -21.07 -13.60 5.83
N VAL A 130 -20.27 -12.80 6.56
CA VAL A 130 -20.42 -11.34 6.60
C VAL A 130 -20.07 -10.74 5.24
N VAL A 131 -18.93 -11.10 4.69
CA VAL A 131 -18.47 -10.63 3.38
C VAL A 131 -19.45 -11.04 2.28
N ASP A 132 -19.91 -12.28 2.26
CA ASP A 132 -20.92 -12.76 1.31
C ASP A 132 -22.20 -11.94 1.40
N SER A 133 -22.70 -11.66 2.61
CA SER A 133 -23.88 -10.83 2.80
C SER A 133 -23.69 -9.39 2.32
N MET A 134 -22.51 -8.81 2.50
CA MET A 134 -22.20 -7.47 1.98
C MET A 134 -22.20 -7.43 0.46
N LEU A 135 -21.65 -8.46 -0.19
CA LEU A 135 -21.66 -8.60 -1.65
C LEU A 135 -23.09 -8.80 -2.18
N GLU A 136 -23.86 -9.71 -1.60
CA GLU A 136 -25.25 -9.99 -1.99
C GLU A 136 -26.14 -8.76 -1.89
N LYS A 137 -25.88 -7.89 -0.92
CA LYS A 137 -26.65 -6.66 -0.70
C LYS A 137 -26.09 -5.45 -1.43
N ASN A 138 -25.11 -5.65 -2.31
CA ASN A 138 -24.42 -4.57 -3.03
C ASN A 138 -23.93 -3.43 -2.11
N MET A 139 -23.53 -3.76 -0.88
CA MET A 139 -22.99 -2.78 0.07
C MET A 139 -21.59 -2.29 -0.29
N VAL A 140 -20.93 -3.01 -1.20
CA VAL A 140 -19.57 -2.72 -1.67
C VAL A 140 -19.48 -2.95 -3.16
N SER A 141 -18.93 -1.99 -3.87
CA SER A 141 -18.61 -2.11 -5.29
C SER A 141 -17.16 -1.68 -5.54
N SER A 142 -16.60 -2.07 -6.67
CA SER A 142 -15.25 -1.64 -7.09
C SER A 142 -15.18 -0.11 -7.20
N GLU A 143 -16.22 0.51 -7.74
CA GLU A 143 -16.35 1.96 -7.86
C GLU A 143 -16.34 2.65 -6.49
N TYR A 144 -17.15 2.15 -5.55
CA TYR A 144 -17.18 2.67 -4.19
C TYR A 144 -15.83 2.58 -3.50
N ASN A 145 -15.18 1.42 -3.61
CA ASN A 145 -13.86 1.17 -3.03
C ASN A 145 -12.78 2.06 -3.66
N PHE A 146 -12.90 2.33 -4.97
CA PHE A 146 -12.00 3.25 -5.64
C PHE A 146 -12.15 4.68 -5.10
N PHE A 147 -13.38 5.19 -4.96
CA PHE A 147 -13.60 6.51 -4.37
C PHE A 147 -13.16 6.60 -2.90
N LYS A 148 -13.33 5.51 -2.17
CA LYS A 148 -12.81 5.40 -0.81
C LYS A 148 -11.29 5.54 -0.80
N SER A 149 -10.61 4.86 -1.71
CA SER A 149 -9.15 4.95 -1.88
C SER A 149 -8.71 6.36 -2.30
N LEU A 150 -9.40 6.98 -3.23
CA LEU A 150 -9.10 8.35 -3.68
C LEU A 150 -9.17 9.37 -2.53
N ARG A 151 -10.15 9.19 -1.62
CA ARG A 151 -10.24 10.01 -0.40
C ARG A 151 -9.06 9.79 0.53
N TRP A 152 -8.57 8.56 0.68
CA TRP A 152 -7.38 8.29 1.50
C TRP A 152 -6.11 8.89 0.89
N TYR A 153 -5.94 8.82 -0.45
CA TYR A 153 -4.82 9.46 -1.13
C TYR A 153 -4.76 10.96 -0.83
N HIS A 154 -5.90 11.61 -0.97
CA HIS A 154 -6.02 13.05 -0.71
C HIS A 154 -5.88 13.38 0.79
N ALA A 155 -6.48 12.59 1.68
CA ALA A 155 -6.37 12.82 3.13
C ALA A 155 -4.93 12.65 3.63
N TYR A 156 -4.21 11.66 3.12
CA TYR A 156 -2.79 11.47 3.43
C TYR A 156 -1.93 12.63 2.93
N GLN A 157 -2.15 13.08 1.69
CA GLN A 157 -1.51 14.27 1.14
C GLN A 157 -1.71 15.47 2.08
N ASN A 158 -2.96 15.77 2.42
CA ASN A 158 -3.29 16.92 3.26
C ASN A 158 -2.68 16.81 4.67
N PHE A 159 -2.69 15.59 5.26
CA PHE A 159 -2.05 15.35 6.54
C PHE A 159 -0.56 15.69 6.49
N CYS A 160 0.15 15.22 5.48
CA CYS A 160 1.58 15.48 5.33
C CYS A 160 1.85 16.97 5.11
N GLU A 161 1.07 17.65 4.28
CA GLU A 161 1.24 19.07 3.99
C GLU A 161 0.99 19.95 5.22
N VAL A 162 -0.08 19.72 5.96
CA VAL A 162 -0.40 20.47 7.18
C VAL A 162 0.67 20.28 8.25
N ASN A 163 1.29 19.11 8.32
CA ASN A 163 2.34 18.79 9.28
C ASN A 163 3.75 19.06 8.75
N ASN A 164 3.91 19.61 7.55
CA ASN A 164 5.20 19.87 6.90
C ASN A 164 6.09 18.62 6.81
N ILE A 165 5.49 17.46 6.50
CA ILE A 165 6.19 16.21 6.31
C ILE A 165 6.41 15.99 4.81
N SER A 166 7.66 15.77 4.39
CA SER A 166 7.96 15.35 3.01
C SER A 166 7.32 13.99 2.74
N TYR A 167 6.61 13.85 1.61
CA TYR A 167 5.88 12.62 1.30
C TYR A 167 5.91 12.26 -0.19
N LEU A 168 5.84 10.98 -0.46
CA LEU A 168 5.58 10.43 -1.79
C LEU A 168 4.45 9.40 -1.71
N GLN A 169 3.71 9.28 -2.79
CA GLN A 169 2.68 8.28 -2.99
C GLN A 169 2.96 7.50 -4.27
N CYS A 170 2.62 6.24 -4.30
CA CYS A 170 2.59 5.43 -5.52
C CYS A 170 1.54 4.32 -5.37
N SER A 171 1.12 3.73 -6.47
CA SER A 171 0.29 2.51 -6.42
C SER A 171 1.17 1.30 -6.66
N ALA A 172 1.07 0.27 -5.80
CA ALA A 172 1.75 -1.00 -6.01
C ALA A 172 1.12 -1.74 -7.19
N ILE A 173 -0.19 -1.98 -7.10
CA ILE A 173 -0.99 -2.74 -8.06
C ILE A 173 -2.33 -2.08 -8.31
N LEU A 174 -2.86 -2.22 -9.50
CA LEU A 174 -4.26 -1.88 -9.80
C LEU A 174 -5.18 -3.06 -9.45
N GLY A 175 -6.44 -2.76 -9.13
CA GLY A 175 -7.48 -3.76 -9.00
C GLY A 175 -7.60 -4.62 -10.26
N GLY A 176 -7.59 -5.94 -10.09
CA GLY A 176 -7.42 -6.88 -11.20
C GLY A 176 -8.61 -7.77 -11.56
N SER A 177 -9.59 -7.91 -10.68
CA SER A 177 -10.69 -8.88 -10.86
C SER A 177 -11.91 -8.34 -11.62
N GLY A 178 -11.98 -7.02 -11.85
CA GLY A 178 -13.11 -6.45 -12.57
C GLY A 178 -13.05 -6.69 -14.09
N SER A 179 -14.23 -6.89 -14.69
CA SER A 179 -14.37 -6.89 -16.15
C SER A 179 -13.82 -5.59 -16.76
N ALA A 180 -13.49 -5.59 -18.05
CA ALA A 180 -13.05 -4.38 -18.77
C ALA A 180 -14.06 -3.23 -18.60
N ASN A 181 -15.36 -3.53 -18.48
CA ASN A 181 -16.40 -2.55 -18.26
C ASN A 181 -16.29 -1.88 -16.88
N VAL A 182 -16.02 -2.63 -15.80
CA VAL A 182 -15.80 -2.07 -14.46
C VAL A 182 -14.59 -1.14 -14.47
N LYS A 183 -13.49 -1.55 -15.10
CA LYS A 183 -12.30 -0.71 -15.22
C LYS A 183 -12.57 0.61 -15.97
N ASN A 184 -13.39 0.57 -17.02
CA ASN A 184 -13.77 1.76 -17.77
C ASN A 184 -14.71 2.67 -16.98
N ASN A 185 -15.70 2.11 -16.26
CA ASN A 185 -16.58 2.89 -15.39
C ASN A 185 -15.78 3.58 -14.27
N VAL A 186 -14.88 2.88 -13.60
CA VAL A 186 -14.01 3.47 -12.55
C VAL A 186 -13.21 4.65 -13.10
N LYS A 187 -12.64 4.52 -14.32
CA LYS A 187 -11.89 5.61 -14.95
C LYS A 187 -12.74 6.84 -15.24
N SER A 188 -13.94 6.64 -15.85
CA SER A 188 -14.85 7.74 -16.16
C SER A 188 -15.26 8.47 -14.88
N MET A 189 -15.71 7.71 -13.88
CA MET A 189 -16.13 8.29 -12.59
C MET A 189 -14.98 8.98 -11.85
N MET A 190 -13.74 8.49 -12.02
CA MET A 190 -12.54 9.12 -11.45
C MET A 190 -12.31 10.51 -12.03
N LEU A 191 -12.41 10.65 -13.36
CA LEU A 191 -12.24 11.93 -14.05
C LEU A 191 -13.33 12.95 -13.69
N ASP A 192 -14.51 12.48 -13.32
CA ASP A 192 -15.63 13.34 -12.89
C ASP A 192 -15.54 13.73 -11.40
N HIS A 193 -14.64 13.11 -10.63
CA HIS A 193 -14.56 13.34 -9.18
C HIS A 193 -13.65 14.54 -8.85
N PRO A 194 -14.12 15.55 -8.11
CA PRO A 194 -13.32 16.76 -7.82
C PRO A 194 -11.98 16.51 -7.14
N ILE A 195 -11.89 15.48 -6.28
CA ILE A 195 -10.63 15.11 -5.58
C ILE A 195 -9.55 14.66 -6.58
N PHE A 196 -9.93 14.11 -7.73
CA PHE A 196 -8.97 13.68 -8.75
C PHE A 196 -7.98 14.80 -9.12
N TYR A 197 -8.50 16.02 -9.31
CA TYR A 197 -7.72 17.19 -9.68
C TYR A 197 -6.98 17.85 -8.51
N GLN A 198 -7.19 17.36 -7.29
CA GLN A 198 -6.51 17.84 -6.09
C GLN A 198 -5.32 16.96 -5.69
N ILE A 199 -5.18 15.80 -6.33
CA ILE A 199 -4.00 14.94 -6.14
C ILE A 199 -2.80 15.58 -6.83
N LYS A 200 -1.72 15.80 -6.08
CA LYS A 200 -0.49 16.40 -6.60
C LYS A 200 0.34 15.36 -7.33
N GLU A 201 0.41 15.45 -8.64
CA GLU A 201 1.13 14.52 -9.51
C GLU A 201 2.63 14.45 -9.18
N ASP A 202 3.23 15.56 -8.76
CA ASP A 202 4.64 15.58 -8.37
C ASP A 202 4.92 14.67 -7.17
N ASN A 203 3.97 14.53 -6.26
CA ASN A 203 4.09 13.70 -5.08
C ASN A 203 3.44 12.32 -5.24
N PHE A 204 2.53 12.14 -6.21
CA PHE A 204 1.93 10.84 -6.50
C PHE A 204 2.52 10.26 -7.79
N ILE A 205 3.53 9.43 -7.62
CA ILE A 205 4.30 8.80 -8.70
C ILE A 205 3.40 7.88 -9.51
N GLY A 206 3.32 8.14 -10.80
CA GLY A 206 2.48 7.38 -11.73
C GLY A 206 1.01 7.80 -11.77
N TRP A 207 0.62 8.93 -11.11
CA TRP A 207 -0.73 9.45 -11.27
C TRP A 207 -1.04 9.76 -12.74
N PRO A 208 -2.23 9.46 -13.24
CA PRO A 208 -3.42 8.93 -12.58
C PRO A 208 -3.51 7.40 -12.48
N ILE A 209 -2.47 6.67 -12.24
CA ILE A 209 -2.29 5.23 -12.02
C ILE A 209 -2.75 4.27 -13.14
N PHE A 210 -3.59 4.71 -14.04
CA PHE A 210 -4.07 3.93 -15.20
C PHE A 210 -3.25 4.26 -16.44
N ASN A 211 -2.66 3.24 -17.09
CA ASN A 211 -1.86 3.40 -18.31
C ASN A 211 -2.65 4.08 -19.44
N SER A 212 -3.95 3.78 -19.55
CA SER A 212 -4.83 4.41 -20.56
C SER A 212 -5.07 5.91 -20.35
N LEU A 213 -4.71 6.45 -19.18
CA LEU A 213 -4.78 7.87 -18.85
C LEU A 213 -3.38 8.51 -18.76
N GLY A 214 -2.33 7.79 -19.19
CA GLY A 214 -0.95 8.25 -19.13
C GLY A 214 -0.23 7.97 -17.80
N GLY A 215 -0.91 7.35 -16.84
CA GLY A 215 -0.33 6.97 -15.55
C GLY A 215 0.31 5.58 -15.56
N PHE A 216 0.74 5.12 -14.38
CA PHE A 216 1.26 3.78 -14.18
C PHE A 216 1.20 3.37 -12.69
N ASN A 217 1.35 2.09 -12.41
CA ASN A 217 1.59 1.55 -11.08
C ASN A 217 2.96 0.87 -11.01
N MET A 218 3.43 0.51 -9.82
CA MET A 218 4.76 -0.10 -9.66
C MET A 218 4.85 -1.48 -10.31
N ASP A 219 3.76 -2.23 -10.32
CA ASP A 219 3.67 -3.54 -10.99
C ASP A 219 3.98 -3.45 -12.49
N ASP A 220 3.49 -2.40 -13.17
CA ASP A 220 3.83 -2.12 -14.56
C ASP A 220 5.33 -1.83 -14.76
N LYS A 221 5.94 -1.14 -13.80
CA LYS A 221 7.34 -0.71 -13.90
C LYS A 221 8.35 -1.81 -13.60
N ILE A 222 8.02 -2.72 -12.70
CA ILE A 222 8.89 -3.86 -12.44
C ILE A 222 8.85 -4.88 -13.59
N GLY A 223 7.77 -4.95 -14.37
CA GLY A 223 7.61 -5.86 -15.49
C GLY A 223 7.86 -7.31 -15.09
N ASP A 224 8.79 -7.99 -15.77
CA ASP A 224 9.13 -9.39 -15.53
C ASP A 224 10.10 -9.60 -14.34
N ASN A 225 10.47 -8.53 -13.60
CA ASN A 225 11.36 -8.67 -12.43
C ASN A 225 10.59 -9.14 -11.20
N ARG A 226 10.08 -10.39 -11.29
CA ARG A 226 9.24 -11.08 -10.31
C ARG A 226 9.98 -12.27 -9.71
N VAL A 227 9.50 -12.74 -8.56
CA VAL A 227 10.10 -13.88 -7.85
C VAL A 227 10.03 -15.15 -8.72
N SER A 228 8.89 -15.41 -9.36
CA SER A 228 8.70 -16.50 -10.32
C SER A 228 7.48 -16.24 -11.22
N GLU A 229 7.23 -17.11 -12.19
CA GLU A 229 6.00 -17.06 -13.02
C GLU A 229 4.72 -17.26 -12.21
N GLU A 230 4.80 -17.98 -11.08
CA GLU A 230 3.67 -18.24 -10.18
C GLU A 230 3.55 -17.20 -9.08
N ASP A 231 4.64 -16.50 -8.80
CA ASP A 231 4.75 -15.49 -7.74
C ASP A 231 5.07 -14.12 -8.33
N TYR A 232 4.02 -13.34 -8.49
CA TYR A 232 4.06 -12.02 -9.12
C TYR A 232 4.67 -10.91 -8.25
N HIS A 233 5.20 -11.21 -7.06
CA HIS A 233 5.85 -10.22 -6.22
C HIS A 233 7.21 -9.80 -6.79
N PRO A 234 7.65 -8.55 -6.53
CA PRO A 234 8.95 -8.07 -6.98
C PRO A 234 10.08 -8.96 -6.45
N ASN A 235 11.03 -9.33 -7.30
CA ASN A 235 12.31 -9.89 -6.87
C ASN A 235 13.29 -8.77 -6.47
N ALA A 236 14.54 -9.09 -6.15
CA ALA A 236 15.56 -8.12 -5.77
C ALA A 236 15.69 -6.95 -6.78
N LYS A 237 15.66 -7.27 -8.08
CA LYS A 237 15.72 -6.26 -9.14
C LYS A 237 14.44 -5.43 -9.23
N GLY A 238 13.27 -6.05 -9.03
CA GLY A 238 11.98 -5.35 -8.94
C GLY A 238 11.98 -4.33 -7.81
N HIS A 239 12.42 -4.72 -6.61
CA HIS A 239 12.55 -3.79 -5.47
C HIS A 239 13.56 -2.66 -5.75
N LYS A 240 14.68 -2.95 -6.41
CA LYS A 240 15.64 -1.92 -6.80
C LYS A 240 15.03 -0.91 -7.78
N ILE A 241 14.25 -1.36 -8.76
CA ILE A 241 13.52 -0.48 -9.70
C ILE A 241 12.56 0.44 -8.95
N MET A 242 11.78 -0.09 -7.99
CA MET A 242 10.88 0.72 -7.17
C MET A 242 11.66 1.79 -6.37
N ALA A 243 12.74 1.39 -5.70
CA ALA A 243 13.58 2.31 -4.94
C ALA A 243 14.18 3.42 -5.81
N ASP A 244 14.68 3.09 -7.01
CA ASP A 244 15.27 4.05 -7.94
C ASP A 244 14.24 5.07 -8.45
N ILE A 245 13.01 4.63 -8.74
CA ILE A 245 11.91 5.52 -9.13
C ILE A 245 11.60 6.50 -8.00
N LEU A 246 11.41 5.99 -6.78
CA LEU A 246 11.10 6.81 -5.59
C LEU A 246 12.23 7.80 -5.28
N TYR A 247 13.49 7.35 -5.35
CA TYR A 247 14.67 8.20 -5.14
C TYR A 247 14.74 9.36 -6.13
N LYS A 248 14.52 9.10 -7.42
CA LYS A 248 14.52 10.14 -8.45
C LYS A 248 13.45 11.20 -8.21
N HIS A 249 12.25 10.77 -7.78
CA HIS A 249 11.18 11.71 -7.45
C HIS A 249 11.47 12.51 -6.18
N TYR A 250 12.05 11.87 -5.15
CA TYR A 250 12.49 12.56 -3.95
C TYR A 250 13.51 13.66 -4.29
N LYS A 251 14.55 13.32 -5.04
CA LYS A 251 15.61 14.27 -5.46
C LYS A 251 15.03 15.45 -6.24
N ARG A 252 14.06 15.20 -7.12
CA ARG A 252 13.41 16.26 -7.89
C ARG A 252 12.60 17.21 -7.03
N ASN A 253 11.93 16.70 -5.99
CA ASN A 253 10.94 17.46 -5.23
C ASN A 253 11.53 18.10 -3.96
N TYR A 254 12.62 17.57 -3.40
CA TYR A 254 13.08 17.91 -2.05
C TYR A 254 14.59 18.21 -1.94
N ASP A 255 15.37 18.02 -2.98
CA ASP A 255 16.77 18.48 -3.10
C ASP A 255 16.87 19.70 -4.01
#